data_5c18c2f2bcb5e59bfea559da378304d2
#
_entry.id   5c18c2f2bcb5e59bfea559da378304d2
#
_cell.length_a   1.000
_cell.length_b   1.000
_cell.length_c   1.000
_cell.angle_alpha   90.00
_cell.angle_beta   90.00
_cell.angle_gamma   90.00
#
_symmetry.space_group_name_H-M   'P 1'
#
loop_
_entity.id
_entity.type
_entity.pdbx_description
1 polymer ?
#
loop_
_entity_poly.entity_id
_entity_poly.type
_entity_poly.pdbx_seq_one_letter_code
_entity_poly.pdbx_strand_id
1 'polypeptide(L)' 'MEDIKIFIGKIESEIDGLEAGTLKPETHFRELPEWSSMHALVLIALSETEYDVTLTGEDLRNCGTVNDIYSLIASRT' A
#
# COMPACT_ATOMS: atom_id res chain seq x y z
N MET A 1 -12.73 8.25 2.35
CA MET A 1 -11.47 7.62 2.79
C MET A 1 -10.53 8.69 3.31
N GLU A 2 -9.72 8.37 4.32
CA GLU A 2 -8.79 9.34 4.90
C GLU A 2 -7.71 9.79 3.91
N ASP A 3 -6.96 10.83 4.30
CA ASP A 3 -5.88 11.37 3.50
C ASP A 3 -4.84 10.29 3.17
N ILE A 4 -4.27 10.34 1.98
CA ILE A 4 -3.24 9.40 1.54
C ILE A 4 -2.04 9.37 2.49
N LYS A 5 -1.77 10.47 3.19
CA LYS A 5 -0.67 10.52 4.17
C LYS A 5 -0.92 9.57 5.33
N ILE A 6 -2.16 9.41 5.75
CA ILE A 6 -2.53 8.46 6.80
C ILE A 6 -2.36 7.03 6.30
N PHE A 7 -2.79 6.79 5.07
CA PHE A 7 -2.63 5.48 4.43
C PHE A 7 -1.16 5.10 4.34
N ILE A 8 -0.32 6.02 3.88
CA ILE A 8 1.13 5.80 3.78
C ILE A 8 1.74 5.50 5.16
N GLY A 9 1.33 6.24 6.18
CA GLY A 9 1.81 6.01 7.53
C GLY A 9 1.47 4.61 8.04
N LYS A 10 0.29 4.12 7.70
CA LYS A 10 -0.13 2.76 8.08
C LYS A 10 0.75 1.72 7.40
N ILE A 11 1.06 1.91 6.11
CA ILE A 11 1.94 0.99 5.38
C ILE A 11 3.33 0.99 6.01
N GLU A 12 3.87 2.17 6.28
CA GLU A 12 5.21 2.29 6.85
C GLU A 12 5.31 1.63 8.23
N SER A 13 4.24 1.70 9.02
CA SER A 13 4.24 1.10 10.35
C SER A 13 4.10 -0.43 10.31
N GLU A 14 3.50 -0.96 9.25
CA GLU A 14 3.28 -2.41 9.13
C GLU A 14 4.44 -3.14 8.46
N ILE A 15 5.28 -2.44 7.71
CA ILE A 15 6.39 -3.05 7.00
C ILE A 15 7.69 -2.77 7.74
N ASP A 16 8.29 -3.83 8.28
CA ASP A 16 9.58 -3.71 8.95
C ASP A 16 10.65 -3.27 7.95
N GLY A 17 11.50 -2.36 8.38
CA GLY A 17 12.57 -1.85 7.53
C GLY A 17 12.22 -0.58 6.78
N LEU A 18 10.95 -0.18 6.76
CA LEU A 18 10.56 1.10 6.17
C LEU A 18 10.55 2.17 7.25
N GLU A 19 11.28 3.23 7.01
CA GLU A 19 11.28 4.39 7.89
C GLU A 19 10.16 5.35 7.54
N ALA A 20 9.67 6.08 8.54
CA ALA A 20 8.66 7.10 8.31
C ALA A 20 9.17 8.13 7.29
N GLY A 21 8.33 8.46 6.32
CA GLY A 21 8.69 9.42 5.28
C GLY A 21 9.35 8.80 4.06
N THR A 22 9.60 7.48 4.05
CA THR A 22 10.20 6.78 2.91
C THR A 22 9.23 6.72 1.74
N LEU A 23 7.96 6.45 2.01
CA LEU A 23 6.96 6.33 0.95
C LEU A 23 6.31 7.67 0.65
N LYS A 24 6.09 7.90 -0.63
CA LYS A 24 5.37 9.07 -1.14
C LYS A 24 4.31 8.60 -2.11
N PRO A 25 3.30 9.43 -2.42
CA PRO A 25 2.25 9.00 -3.35
C PRO A 25 2.79 8.53 -4.71
N GLU A 26 3.84 9.17 -5.20
CA GLU A 26 4.44 8.85 -6.48
C GLU A 26 5.48 7.74 -6.42
N THR A 27 5.75 7.16 -5.25
CA THR A 27 6.74 6.10 -5.10
C THR A 27 6.30 4.83 -5.83
N HIS A 28 7.19 4.30 -6.67
CA HIS A 28 6.99 3.01 -7.32
C HIS A 28 7.38 1.92 -6.32
N PHE A 29 6.40 1.44 -5.59
CA PHE A 29 6.64 0.57 -4.43
C PHE A 29 7.40 -0.72 -4.76
N ARG A 30 7.20 -1.27 -5.97
CA ARG A 30 7.90 -2.50 -6.36
C ARG A 30 9.39 -2.30 -6.65
N GLU A 31 9.82 -1.06 -6.81
CA GLU A 31 11.22 -0.73 -7.03
C GLU A 31 11.99 -0.51 -5.73
N LEU A 32 11.28 -0.52 -4.59
CA LEU A 32 11.93 -0.36 -3.31
C LEU A 32 12.82 -1.57 -3.01
N PRO A 33 14.05 -1.35 -2.50
CA PRO A 33 14.95 -2.46 -2.14
C PRO A 33 14.34 -3.41 -1.12
N GLU A 34 13.51 -2.89 -0.22
CA GLU A 34 12.85 -3.64 0.84
C GLU A 34 11.63 -4.42 0.36
N TRP A 35 11.16 -4.15 -0.85
CA TRP A 35 9.93 -4.75 -1.35
C TRP A 35 10.10 -6.24 -1.64
N SER A 36 9.14 -7.03 -1.19
CA SER A 36 9.10 -8.47 -1.46
C SER A 36 7.63 -8.90 -1.58
N SER A 37 7.42 -10.16 -1.97
CA SER A 37 6.06 -10.69 -2.03
C SER A 37 5.38 -10.71 -0.67
N MET A 38 6.15 -10.80 0.41
CA MET A 38 5.60 -10.71 1.76
C MET A 38 4.98 -9.33 2.00
N HIS A 39 5.59 -8.28 1.49
CA HIS A 39 5.04 -6.93 1.62
C HIS A 39 3.73 -6.77 0.85
N ALA A 40 3.60 -7.47 -0.27
CA ALA A 40 2.34 -7.49 -1.01
C ALA A 40 1.23 -8.09 -0.15
N LEU A 41 1.53 -9.17 0.57
CA LEU A 41 0.57 -9.78 1.48
C LEU A 41 0.20 -8.86 2.64
N VAL A 42 1.16 -8.07 3.14
CA VAL A 42 0.89 -7.07 4.17
C VAL A 42 -0.11 -6.03 3.67
N LEU A 43 0.07 -5.54 2.44
CA LEU A 43 -0.86 -4.58 1.86
C LEU A 43 -2.26 -5.15 1.67
N ILE A 44 -2.36 -6.41 1.26
CA ILE A 44 -3.64 -7.07 1.11
C ILE A 44 -4.35 -7.18 2.46
N ALA A 45 -3.62 -7.62 3.49
CA ALA A 45 -4.17 -7.73 4.84
C ALA A 45 -4.58 -6.37 5.41
N LEU A 46 -3.75 -5.36 5.20
CA LEU A 46 -4.03 -4.00 5.64
C LEU A 46 -5.33 -3.47 5.03
N SER A 47 -5.51 -3.71 3.73
CA SER A 47 -6.70 -3.25 3.03
C SER A 47 -7.97 -3.87 3.61
N GLU A 48 -7.93 -5.14 3.93
CA GLU A 48 -9.09 -5.81 4.53
C GLU A 48 -9.36 -5.34 5.94
N THR A 49 -8.30 -5.22 6.74
CA THR A 49 -8.43 -4.87 8.15
C THR A 49 -8.85 -3.43 8.37
N GLU A 50 -8.24 -2.51 7.62
CA GLU A 50 -8.41 -1.07 7.85
C GLU A 50 -9.49 -0.43 6.99
N TYR A 51 -9.77 -1.00 5.82
CA TYR A 51 -10.68 -0.38 4.85
C TYR A 51 -11.81 -1.29 4.40
N ASP A 52 -11.82 -2.53 4.85
CA ASP A 52 -12.82 -3.53 4.45
C ASP A 52 -12.85 -3.71 2.93
N VAL A 53 -11.67 -3.67 2.31
CA VAL A 53 -11.50 -3.83 0.87
C VAL A 53 -10.61 -5.03 0.60
N THR A 54 -11.04 -5.91 -0.29
CA THR A 54 -10.26 -7.07 -0.68
C THR A 54 -9.40 -6.72 -1.89
N LEU A 55 -8.09 -6.76 -1.73
CA LEU A 55 -7.15 -6.64 -2.84
C LEU A 55 -6.60 -8.01 -3.18
N THR A 56 -6.28 -8.21 -4.47
CA THR A 56 -5.65 -9.43 -4.94
C THR A 56 -4.23 -9.13 -5.42
N GLY A 57 -3.43 -10.18 -5.61
CA GLY A 57 -2.09 -10.00 -6.19
C GLY A 57 -2.14 -9.37 -7.57
N GLU A 58 -3.18 -9.69 -8.35
CA GLU A 58 -3.38 -9.09 -9.68
C GLU A 58 -3.65 -7.60 -9.57
N ASP A 59 -4.46 -7.18 -8.59
CA ASP A 59 -4.71 -5.77 -8.34
C ASP A 59 -3.40 -5.02 -8.10
N LEU A 60 -2.52 -5.59 -7.29
CA LEU A 60 -1.23 -4.96 -6.99
C LEU A 60 -0.31 -4.93 -8.20
N ARG A 61 -0.37 -5.95 -9.05
CA ARG A 61 0.44 -5.95 -10.28
C ARG A 61 0.00 -4.87 -11.25
N ASN A 62 -1.26 -4.48 -11.20
CA ASN A 62 -1.79 -3.42 -12.05
C ASN A 62 -1.53 -2.03 -11.48
N CYS A 63 -1.05 -1.94 -10.25
CA CYS A 63 -0.68 -0.67 -9.62
C CYS A 63 0.81 -0.46 -9.75
N GLY A 64 1.22 0.77 -10.11
CA GLY A 64 2.63 1.13 -10.21
C GLY A 64 3.11 1.93 -9.01
N THR A 65 2.28 2.83 -8.50
CA THR A 65 2.66 3.72 -7.41
C THR A 65 1.78 3.51 -6.19
N VAL A 66 2.21 4.07 -5.06
CA VAL A 66 1.41 4.06 -3.83
C VAL A 66 0.07 4.75 -4.08
N ASN A 67 0.07 5.84 -4.84
CA ASN A 67 -1.16 6.55 -5.18
C ASN A 67 -2.13 5.66 -5.97
N ASP A 68 -1.62 4.79 -6.82
CA ASP A 68 -2.46 3.86 -7.56
C ASP A 68 -3.19 2.91 -6.62
N ILE A 69 -2.49 2.40 -5.61
CA ILE A 69 -3.08 1.51 -4.60
C ILE A 69 -4.14 2.28 -3.81
N TYR A 70 -3.82 3.48 -3.38
CA TYR A 70 -4.74 4.33 -2.62
C TYR A 70 -6.03 4.59 -3.42
N SER A 71 -5.88 4.96 -4.69
CA SER A 71 -7.02 5.25 -5.57
C SER A 71 -7.88 4.01 -5.76
N LEU A 72 -7.27 2.84 -5.91
CA LEU A 72 -8.00 1.60 -6.09
C LEU A 72 -8.82 1.27 -4.83
N ILE A 73 -8.22 1.39 -3.66
CA ILE A 73 -8.93 1.15 -2.41
C ILE A 73 -10.07 2.15 -2.25
N ALA A 74 -9.81 3.43 -2.52
CA ALA A 74 -10.83 4.46 -2.42
C ALA A 74 -12.01 4.19 -3.35
N SER A 75 -11.77 3.62 -4.51
CA SER A 75 -12.83 3.32 -5.47
C SER A 75 -13.71 2.15 -5.02
N ARG A 76 -13.23 1.34 -4.07
CA ARG A 76 -13.95 0.16 -3.57
C ARG A 76 -14.56 0.36 -2.19
N THR A 77 -14.29 1.48 -1.55
CA THR A 77 -14.86 1.78 -0.23
C THR A 77 -16.24 2.40 -0.32
#